data_477d2ec6edd61c98989ea38f8263d1b7
#
_entry.id   477d2ec6edd61c98989ea38f8263d1b7
#
_cell.length_a   1.000
_cell.length_b   1.000
_cell.length_c   1.000
_cell.angle_alpha   90.00
_cell.angle_beta   90.00
_cell.angle_gamma   90.00
#
_symmetry.space_group_name_H-M   'P 1'
#
loop_
_entity.id
_entity.type
_entity.pdbx_description
1 polymer ?
#
loop_
_entity_poly.entity_id
_entity_poly.type
_entity_poly.pdbx_seq_one_letter_code
_entity_poly.pdbx_strand_id
1 'polypeptide(L)'
;KELKQILEFINIEYGQKIGQVVVITNGAVIPDKELLLLLKECNIMLSISSYLKSIDYSTKFKELIRVLNENQIMYYVNSDIEWKDHCYPHIRYKCDESNLREHMKMCGYNVHSVNEGKLYYCEVAWGARKHTGFSDSEDDYIDLDGLRRKFDLTTSKLKIIEYCMGNINEKGYMEFCRYCAGSGADNTRVIQAGT
;
A
#
# COMPACT_ATOMS: atom_id res chain seq x y z
N LYS A 1 3.55 6.87 18.75
CA LYS A 1 4.99 6.70 19.11
C LYS A 1 5.76 6.00 17.98
N GLU A 2 5.26 4.89 17.46
CA GLU A 2 5.96 4.09 16.42
C GLU A 2 6.15 4.86 15.11
N LEU A 3 5.14 5.58 14.63
CA LEU A 3 5.24 6.35 13.38
C LEU A 3 6.41 7.35 13.41
N LYS A 4 6.56 8.09 14.51
CA LYS A 4 7.66 9.05 14.67
C LYS A 4 9.02 8.36 14.53
N GLN A 5 9.24 7.25 15.24
CA GLN A 5 10.49 6.48 15.19
C GLN A 5 10.78 5.96 13.77
N ILE A 6 9.75 5.48 13.06
CA ILE A 6 9.87 5.04 11.67
C ILE A 6 10.31 6.20 10.76
N LEU A 7 9.68 7.36 10.88
CA LEU A 7 10.00 8.53 10.06
C LEU A 7 11.40 9.08 10.37
N GLU A 8 11.80 9.13 11.63
CA GLU A 8 13.16 9.50 12.06
C GLU A 8 14.20 8.54 11.46
N PHE A 9 13.96 7.24 11.56
CA PHE A 9 14.84 6.23 10.97
C PHE A 9 14.95 6.38 9.44
N ILE A 10 13.82 6.52 8.74
CA ILE A 10 13.80 6.71 7.29
C ILE A 10 14.60 7.96 6.90
N ASN A 11 14.40 9.06 7.61
CA ASN A 11 15.10 10.32 7.31
C ASN A 11 16.62 10.20 7.55
N ILE A 12 17.04 9.62 8.66
CA ILE A 12 18.46 9.47 9.02
C ILE A 12 19.17 8.54 8.03
N GLU A 13 18.61 7.37 7.77
CA GLU A 13 19.30 6.32 7.00
C GLU A 13 19.14 6.47 5.48
N TYR A 14 18.03 7.05 5.04
CA TYR A 14 17.65 7.05 3.63
C TYR A 14 17.23 8.39 3.07
N GLY A 15 17.14 9.46 3.87
CA GLY A 15 16.62 10.75 3.43
C GLY A 15 17.25 11.31 2.17
N GLN A 16 18.57 11.08 1.97
CA GLN A 16 19.28 11.48 0.75
C GLN A 16 19.01 10.61 -0.48
N LYS A 17 18.33 9.47 -0.30
CA LYS A 17 18.05 8.49 -1.37
C LYS A 17 16.58 8.43 -1.75
N ILE A 18 15.72 9.06 -0.95
CA ILE A 18 14.26 9.05 -1.13
C ILE A 18 13.84 10.42 -1.64
N GLY A 19 13.13 10.46 -2.77
CA GLY A 19 12.64 11.71 -3.34
C GLY A 19 11.53 12.36 -2.51
N GLN A 20 10.60 11.56 -1.99
CA GLN A 20 9.47 12.03 -1.17
C GLN A 20 8.99 10.94 -0.22
N VAL A 21 8.77 11.29 1.02
CA VAL A 21 8.04 10.47 1.99
C VAL A 21 6.60 10.98 2.09
N VAL A 22 5.65 10.06 1.92
CA VAL A 22 4.22 10.37 2.04
C VAL A 22 3.61 9.48 3.12
N VAL A 23 2.95 10.11 4.10
CA VAL A 23 2.16 9.39 5.11
C VAL A 23 0.70 9.43 4.73
N ILE A 24 0.08 8.25 4.57
CA ILE A 24 -1.35 8.14 4.27
C ILE A 24 -2.11 8.05 5.59
N THR A 25 -3.16 8.86 5.73
CA THR A 25 -4.00 8.90 6.93
C THR A 25 -5.47 9.12 6.55
N ASN A 26 -6.39 8.65 7.40
CA ASN A 26 -7.82 8.97 7.26
C ASN A 26 -8.20 10.35 7.86
N GLY A 27 -7.25 11.07 8.43
CA GLY A 27 -7.48 12.39 9.00
C GLY A 27 -8.28 12.41 10.32
N ALA A 28 -8.48 11.26 10.97
CA ALA A 28 -9.22 11.17 12.23
C ALA A 28 -8.39 11.52 13.47
N VAL A 29 -7.06 11.59 13.31
CA VAL A 29 -6.12 11.90 14.39
C VAL A 29 -5.31 13.14 14.04
N ILE A 30 -5.25 14.09 14.97
CA ILE A 30 -4.42 15.30 14.84
C ILE A 30 -3.00 14.94 15.33
N PRO A 31 -1.96 15.17 14.52
CA PRO A 31 -0.58 14.95 14.94
C PRO A 31 -0.22 15.83 16.15
N ASP A 32 0.55 15.28 17.07
CA ASP A 32 1.12 16.06 18.16
C ASP A 32 2.22 17.02 17.68
N LYS A 33 2.66 17.92 18.55
CA LYS A 33 3.66 18.95 18.21
C LYS A 33 4.99 18.36 17.72
N GLU A 34 5.41 17.25 18.30
CA GLU A 34 6.68 16.62 17.93
C GLU A 34 6.59 16.00 16.54
N LEU A 35 5.48 15.35 16.23
CA LEU A 35 5.24 14.79 14.90
C LEU A 35 5.08 15.89 13.85
N LEU A 36 4.38 16.99 14.16
CA LEU A 36 4.27 18.14 13.26
C LEU A 36 5.63 18.75 12.93
N LEU A 37 6.51 18.89 13.93
CA LEU A 37 7.87 19.38 13.71
C LEU A 37 8.65 18.45 12.78
N LEU A 38 8.62 17.17 13.04
CA LEU A 38 9.29 16.16 12.21
C LEU A 38 8.78 16.16 10.76
N LEU A 39 7.44 16.21 10.56
CA LEU A 39 6.85 16.29 9.23
C LEU A 39 7.37 17.50 8.46
N LYS A 40 7.47 18.66 9.12
CA LYS A 40 7.97 19.89 8.52
C LYS A 40 9.46 19.81 8.19
N GLU A 41 10.29 19.45 9.16
CA GLU A 41 11.76 19.42 9.02
C GLU A 41 12.22 18.40 7.98
N CYS A 42 11.55 17.25 7.90
CA CYS A 42 11.87 16.20 6.95
C CYS A 42 11.11 16.31 5.63
N ASN A 43 10.35 17.40 5.41
CA ASN A 43 9.57 17.63 4.20
C ASN A 43 8.62 16.46 3.85
N ILE A 44 7.98 15.88 4.88
CA ILE A 44 7.07 14.74 4.74
C ILE A 44 5.68 15.25 4.41
N MET A 45 5.07 14.70 3.37
CA MET A 45 3.72 15.07 2.92
C MET A 45 2.67 14.14 3.51
N LEU A 46 1.50 14.68 3.86
CA LEU A 46 0.33 13.89 4.24
C LEU A 46 -0.62 13.70 3.06
N SER A 47 -0.99 12.47 2.80
CA SER A 47 -2.09 12.09 1.92
C SER A 47 -3.30 11.76 2.78
N ILE A 48 -4.32 12.63 2.78
CA ILE A 48 -5.47 12.50 3.66
C ILE A 48 -6.63 11.89 2.88
N SER A 49 -6.98 10.65 3.24
CA SER A 49 -8.14 9.96 2.71
C SER A 49 -9.38 10.41 3.47
N SER A 50 -10.20 11.28 2.87
CA SER A 50 -11.40 11.79 3.51
C SER A 50 -12.59 10.86 3.32
N TYR A 51 -13.18 10.44 4.44
CA TYR A 51 -14.40 9.62 4.49
C TYR A 51 -15.62 10.41 4.97
N LEU A 52 -15.59 11.73 4.85
CA LEU A 52 -16.69 12.61 5.32
C LEU A 52 -18.03 12.33 4.63
N LYS A 53 -18.03 11.71 3.45
CA LYS A 53 -19.25 11.25 2.77
C LYS A 53 -19.95 10.10 3.52
N SER A 54 -19.19 9.30 4.28
CA SER A 54 -19.66 8.07 4.93
C SER A 54 -19.72 8.20 6.46
N ILE A 55 -18.82 9.00 7.04
CA ILE A 55 -18.65 9.11 8.50
C ILE A 55 -18.54 10.60 8.85
N ASP A 56 -19.38 11.06 9.78
CA ASP A 56 -19.28 12.43 10.27
C ASP A 56 -18.17 12.59 11.32
N TYR A 57 -17.03 13.10 10.89
CA TYR A 57 -15.96 13.62 11.75
C TYR A 57 -15.50 15.01 11.31
N SER A 58 -16.43 15.78 10.73
CA SER A 58 -16.16 17.08 10.10
C SER A 58 -15.48 18.08 11.03
N THR A 59 -15.82 18.08 12.32
CA THR A 59 -15.18 18.97 13.30
C THR A 59 -13.69 18.64 13.47
N LYS A 60 -13.35 17.36 13.64
CA LYS A 60 -11.96 16.92 13.77
C LYS A 60 -11.18 17.15 12.48
N PHE A 61 -11.82 16.91 11.35
CA PHE A 61 -11.20 17.11 10.05
C PHE A 61 -10.85 18.59 9.81
N LYS A 62 -11.77 19.51 10.10
CA LYS A 62 -11.52 20.96 10.02
C LYS A 62 -10.38 21.38 10.93
N GLU A 63 -10.35 20.86 12.15
CA GLU A 63 -9.28 21.11 13.10
C GLU A 63 -7.93 20.59 12.59
N LEU A 64 -7.88 19.37 12.03
CA LEU A 64 -6.67 18.85 11.40
C LEU A 64 -6.16 19.79 10.30
N ILE A 65 -7.03 20.18 9.37
CA ILE A 65 -6.66 21.09 8.27
C ILE A 65 -6.13 22.42 8.80
N ARG A 66 -6.78 22.98 9.84
CA ARG A 66 -6.30 24.19 10.49
C ARG A 66 -4.90 24.03 11.06
N VAL A 67 -4.66 22.95 11.82
CA VAL A 67 -3.37 22.65 12.44
C VAL A 67 -2.27 22.46 11.38
N LEU A 68 -2.55 21.73 10.30
CA LEU A 68 -1.59 21.53 9.22
C LEU A 68 -1.20 22.84 8.53
N ASN A 69 -2.18 23.69 8.25
CA ASN A 69 -1.93 25.02 7.64
C ASN A 69 -1.11 25.94 8.56
N GLU A 70 -1.45 26.02 9.85
CA GLU A 70 -0.73 26.82 10.82
C GLU A 70 0.74 26.39 10.98
N ASN A 71 1.00 25.08 10.86
CA ASN A 71 2.35 24.52 10.93
C ASN A 71 3.05 24.42 9.56
N GLN A 72 2.40 24.84 8.47
CA GLN A 72 2.95 24.80 7.11
C GLN A 72 3.34 23.37 6.68
N ILE A 73 2.55 22.37 7.07
CA ILE A 73 2.74 20.99 6.65
C ILE A 73 2.14 20.81 5.26
N MET A 74 2.87 20.17 4.36
CA MET A 74 2.35 19.81 3.05
C MET A 74 1.34 18.67 3.16
N TYR A 75 0.19 18.85 2.53
CA TYR A 75 -0.82 17.80 2.44
C TYR A 75 -1.66 17.93 1.17
N TYR A 76 -2.31 16.84 0.80
CA TYR A 76 -3.44 16.87 -0.12
C TYR A 76 -4.58 16.01 0.44
N VAL A 77 -5.80 16.37 0.07
CA VAL A 77 -7.01 15.65 0.47
C VAL A 77 -7.56 14.89 -0.72
N ASN A 78 -7.71 13.59 -0.56
CA ASN A 78 -8.43 12.75 -1.49
C ASN A 78 -9.85 12.53 -0.93
N SER A 79 -10.83 13.22 -1.52
CA SER A 79 -12.24 13.21 -1.06
C SER A 79 -13.13 12.22 -1.80
N ASP A 80 -12.65 11.65 -2.90
CA ASP A 80 -13.44 10.77 -3.77
C ASP A 80 -12.95 9.33 -3.72
N ILE A 81 -12.59 8.87 -2.51
CA ILE A 81 -12.14 7.50 -2.32
C ILE A 81 -13.31 6.55 -2.38
N GLU A 82 -13.28 5.70 -3.38
CA GLU A 82 -14.11 4.52 -3.47
C GLU A 82 -13.31 3.29 -3.04
N TRP A 83 -13.87 2.50 -2.15
CA TRP A 83 -13.30 1.21 -1.83
C TRP A 83 -13.77 0.17 -2.83
N LYS A 84 -12.84 -0.42 -3.54
CA LYS A 84 -13.13 -1.53 -4.44
C LYS A 84 -13.41 -2.79 -3.63
N ASP A 85 -14.50 -3.47 -3.98
CA ASP A 85 -14.76 -4.82 -3.50
C ASP A 85 -13.90 -5.80 -4.30
N HIS A 86 -12.88 -6.31 -3.68
CA HIS A 86 -12.02 -7.32 -4.28
C HIS A 86 -12.64 -8.73 -4.30
N CYS A 87 -13.85 -8.87 -3.75
CA CYS A 87 -14.62 -10.13 -3.69
C CYS A 87 -13.90 -11.28 -2.97
N TYR A 88 -12.81 -11.02 -2.29
CA TYR A 88 -12.08 -12.02 -1.51
C TYR A 88 -12.74 -12.19 -0.12
N PRO A 89 -12.84 -13.42 0.43
CA PRO A 89 -12.44 -14.73 -0.09
C PRO A 89 -13.56 -15.49 -0.83
N HIS A 90 -14.66 -14.84 -1.15
CA HIS A 90 -15.93 -15.50 -1.47
C HIS A 90 -16.03 -16.02 -2.91
N ILE A 91 -15.19 -15.54 -3.82
CA ILE A 91 -15.27 -15.90 -5.23
C ILE A 91 -13.94 -16.44 -5.71
N ARG A 92 -13.95 -17.68 -6.22
CA ARG A 92 -12.86 -18.19 -7.02
C ARG A 92 -13.14 -17.91 -8.47
N TYR A 93 -12.34 -17.06 -9.09
CA TYR A 93 -12.40 -16.87 -10.53
C TYR A 93 -11.87 -18.12 -11.22
N LYS A 94 -12.76 -18.86 -11.88
CA LYS A 94 -12.36 -19.96 -12.76
C LYS A 94 -11.85 -19.35 -14.07
N CYS A 95 -10.62 -18.86 -14.05
CA CYS A 95 -9.97 -18.36 -15.24
C CYS A 95 -8.89 -19.33 -15.67
N ASP A 96 -8.70 -19.49 -16.97
CA ASP A 96 -7.50 -20.08 -17.50
C ASP A 96 -6.29 -19.15 -17.26
N GLU A 97 -5.10 -19.64 -17.48
CA GLU A 97 -3.88 -18.88 -17.21
C GLU A 97 -3.72 -17.63 -18.07
N SER A 98 -4.24 -17.65 -19.31
CA SER A 98 -4.16 -16.49 -20.19
C SER A 98 -5.04 -15.34 -19.66
N ASN A 99 -6.23 -15.66 -19.20
CA ASN A 99 -7.15 -14.71 -18.57
C ASN A 99 -6.60 -14.16 -17.25
N LEU A 100 -5.88 -14.99 -16.46
CA LEU A 100 -5.23 -14.52 -15.22
C LEU A 100 -4.09 -13.55 -15.49
N ARG A 101 -3.28 -13.79 -16.52
CA ARG A 101 -2.24 -12.85 -16.94
C ARG A 101 -2.83 -11.51 -17.38
N GLU A 102 -3.90 -11.55 -18.16
CA GLU A 102 -4.59 -10.34 -18.59
C GLU A 102 -5.24 -9.61 -17.40
N HIS A 103 -5.91 -10.35 -16.50
CA HIS A 103 -6.49 -9.82 -15.29
C HIS A 103 -5.45 -9.10 -14.41
N MET A 104 -4.27 -9.67 -14.25
CA MET A 104 -3.20 -9.02 -13.49
C MET A 104 -2.70 -7.74 -14.17
N LYS A 105 -2.55 -7.73 -15.51
CA LYS A 105 -2.17 -6.53 -16.25
C LYS A 105 -3.21 -5.43 -16.14
N MET A 106 -4.49 -5.78 -16.21
CA MET A 106 -5.62 -4.84 -16.10
C MET A 106 -5.83 -4.34 -14.69
N CYS A 107 -5.40 -5.08 -13.67
CA CYS A 107 -5.59 -4.72 -12.26
C CYS A 107 -5.00 -3.35 -11.94
N GLY A 108 -3.85 -3.00 -12.55
CA GLY A 108 -3.21 -1.70 -12.35
C GLY A 108 -2.79 -1.42 -10.90
N TYR A 109 -2.94 -2.39 -10.00
CA TYR A 109 -2.58 -2.26 -8.61
C TYR A 109 -1.08 -2.50 -8.45
N ASN A 110 -0.36 -1.44 -8.14
CA ASN A 110 1.10 -1.43 -8.04
C ASN A 110 1.59 -0.99 -6.66
N VAL A 111 0.77 -1.22 -5.63
CA VAL A 111 1.16 -0.95 -4.24
C VAL A 111 1.80 -2.20 -3.67
N HIS A 112 3.12 -2.17 -3.58
CA HIS A 112 3.91 -3.25 -3.00
C HIS A 112 3.98 -3.09 -1.49
N SER A 113 4.06 -4.20 -0.76
CA SER A 113 4.24 -4.16 0.68
C SER A 113 5.36 -5.05 1.15
N VAL A 114 6.09 -4.59 2.16
CA VAL A 114 7.12 -5.39 2.83
C VAL A 114 6.60 -5.75 4.21
N ASN A 115 6.42 -7.04 4.46
CA ASN A 115 5.90 -7.56 5.71
C ASN A 115 6.61 -8.87 6.08
N GLU A 116 7.02 -9.00 7.32
CA GLU A 116 7.62 -10.24 7.86
C GLU A 116 8.81 -10.76 7.02
N GLY A 117 9.65 -9.85 6.51
CA GLY A 117 10.80 -10.21 5.66
C GLY A 117 10.45 -10.60 4.22
N LYS A 118 9.20 -10.46 3.81
CA LYS A 118 8.70 -10.76 2.48
C LYS A 118 8.25 -9.50 1.76
N LEU A 119 8.57 -9.42 0.46
CA LEU A 119 8.05 -8.40 -0.44
C LEU A 119 6.87 -8.97 -1.22
N TYR A 120 5.69 -8.43 -1.01
CA TYR A 120 4.47 -8.77 -1.75
C TYR A 120 4.25 -7.79 -2.90
N TYR A 121 3.91 -8.30 -4.07
CA TYR A 121 3.54 -7.46 -5.21
C TYR A 121 2.23 -6.69 -4.94
N CYS A 122 1.31 -7.30 -4.18
CA CYS A 122 0.00 -6.74 -3.86
C CYS A 122 -0.25 -6.83 -2.35
N GLU A 123 -0.56 -5.69 -1.72
CA GLU A 123 -0.87 -5.65 -0.28
C GLU A 123 -2.16 -6.40 0.08
N VAL A 124 -3.12 -6.50 -0.86
CA VAL A 124 -4.38 -7.25 -0.64
C VAL A 124 -4.08 -8.73 -0.46
N ALA A 125 -3.12 -9.29 -1.20
CA ALA A 125 -2.67 -10.66 -1.03
C ALA A 125 -2.09 -10.91 0.37
N TRP A 126 -1.24 -10.01 0.85
CA TRP A 126 -0.73 -10.08 2.22
C TRP A 126 -1.85 -9.97 3.26
N GLY A 127 -2.78 -9.01 3.10
CA GLY A 127 -3.93 -8.83 3.99
C GLY A 127 -4.82 -10.08 4.04
N ALA A 128 -5.04 -10.71 2.91
CA ALA A 128 -5.80 -11.96 2.82
C ALA A 128 -5.14 -13.09 3.62
N ARG A 129 -3.83 -13.27 3.47
CA ARG A 129 -3.06 -14.23 4.25
C ARG A 129 -3.20 -13.97 5.76
N LYS A 130 -3.04 -12.72 6.17
CA LYS A 130 -3.01 -12.34 7.60
C LYS A 130 -4.37 -12.49 8.28
N HIS A 131 -5.46 -12.14 7.58
CA HIS A 131 -6.77 -11.98 8.20
C HIS A 131 -7.77 -13.10 7.89
N THR A 132 -7.55 -13.86 6.83
CA THR A 132 -8.54 -14.86 6.39
C THR A 132 -7.98 -16.28 6.33
N GLY A 133 -6.69 -16.49 6.65
CA GLY A 133 -6.04 -17.79 6.58
C GLY A 133 -5.79 -18.28 5.14
N PHE A 134 -5.83 -17.39 4.16
CA PHE A 134 -5.39 -17.71 2.80
C PHE A 134 -3.93 -18.18 2.83
N SER A 135 -3.67 -19.33 2.20
CA SER A 135 -2.31 -19.83 2.05
C SER A 135 -1.69 -19.22 0.81
N ASP A 136 -0.74 -18.31 1.01
CA ASP A 136 0.05 -17.75 -0.08
C ASP A 136 0.91 -18.83 -0.75
N SER A 137 1.08 -18.70 -2.05
CA SER A 137 2.06 -19.48 -2.82
C SER A 137 3.43 -18.80 -2.69
N GLU A 138 4.52 -19.58 -2.80
CA GLU A 138 5.88 -19.03 -2.93
C GLU A 138 6.02 -18.11 -4.14
N ASP A 139 5.12 -18.23 -5.11
CA ASP A 139 5.04 -17.37 -6.30
C ASP A 139 4.45 -15.98 -6.01
N ASP A 140 3.82 -15.78 -4.85
CA ASP A 140 3.10 -14.53 -4.51
C ASP A 140 3.97 -13.50 -3.79
N TYR A 141 5.22 -13.85 -3.43
CA TYR A 141 6.13 -12.96 -2.72
C TYR A 141 7.61 -13.27 -3.01
N ILE A 142 8.48 -12.31 -2.71
CA ILE A 142 9.93 -12.55 -2.59
C ILE A 142 10.30 -12.65 -1.11
N ASP A 143 10.93 -13.75 -0.70
CA ASP A 143 11.62 -13.86 0.58
C ASP A 143 12.92 -13.03 0.51
N LEU A 144 12.94 -11.88 1.16
CA LEU A 144 14.06 -10.94 1.11
C LEU A 144 15.32 -11.49 1.80
N ASP A 145 15.15 -12.25 2.87
CA ASP A 145 16.27 -12.88 3.57
C ASP A 145 16.83 -14.05 2.77
N GLY A 146 15.97 -14.85 2.16
CA GLY A 146 16.36 -15.92 1.26
C GLY A 146 17.09 -15.39 0.03
N LEU A 147 16.61 -14.27 -0.53
CA LEU A 147 17.23 -13.61 -1.68
C LEU A 147 18.67 -13.17 -1.34
N ARG A 148 18.88 -12.51 -0.19
CA ARG A 148 20.20 -12.05 0.27
C ARG A 148 21.17 -13.18 0.56
N ARG A 149 20.68 -14.35 0.96
CA ARG A 149 21.52 -15.54 1.18
C ARG A 149 21.97 -16.23 -0.10
N LYS A 150 21.12 -16.14 -1.15
CA LYS A 150 21.35 -16.84 -2.44
C LYS A 150 22.14 -16.03 -3.45
N PHE A 151 22.06 -14.71 -3.41
CA PHE A 151 22.59 -13.83 -4.43
C PHE A 151 23.40 -12.67 -3.84
N ASP A 152 24.34 -12.14 -4.61
CA ASP A 152 25.02 -10.89 -4.30
C ASP A 152 24.03 -9.71 -4.28
N LEU A 153 24.48 -8.56 -3.77
CA LEU A 153 23.63 -7.39 -3.60
C LEU A 153 23.07 -6.85 -4.92
N THR A 154 23.86 -6.86 -5.98
CA THR A 154 23.46 -6.32 -7.28
C THR A 154 22.38 -7.20 -7.89
N THR A 155 22.59 -8.50 -7.93
CA THR A 155 21.61 -9.48 -8.40
C THR A 155 20.32 -9.42 -7.59
N SER A 156 20.42 -9.31 -6.25
CA SER A 156 19.26 -9.18 -5.38
C SER A 156 18.43 -7.93 -5.69
N LYS A 157 19.08 -6.79 -5.92
CA LYS A 157 18.41 -5.54 -6.31
C LYS A 157 17.70 -5.66 -7.65
N LEU A 158 18.36 -6.25 -8.65
CA LEU A 158 17.75 -6.45 -9.98
C LEU A 158 16.50 -7.32 -9.89
N LYS A 159 16.54 -8.43 -9.15
CA LYS A 159 15.36 -9.30 -8.94
C LYS A 159 14.21 -8.58 -8.26
N ILE A 160 14.50 -7.72 -7.28
CA ILE A 160 13.47 -6.90 -6.63
C ILE A 160 12.84 -5.91 -7.62
N ILE A 161 13.67 -5.24 -8.43
CA ILE A 161 13.20 -4.30 -9.46
C ILE A 161 12.34 -5.02 -10.49
N GLU A 162 12.78 -6.13 -11.03
CA GLU A 162 12.03 -6.93 -11.99
C GLU A 162 10.67 -7.36 -11.43
N TYR A 163 10.66 -7.83 -10.18
CA TYR A 163 9.43 -8.20 -9.50
C TYR A 163 8.46 -7.01 -9.35
N CYS A 164 8.96 -5.87 -8.89
CA CYS A 164 8.14 -4.65 -8.76
C CYS A 164 7.64 -4.11 -10.12
N MET A 165 8.34 -4.41 -11.21
CA MET A 165 7.90 -4.09 -12.57
C MET A 165 6.89 -5.09 -13.16
N GLY A 166 6.47 -6.09 -12.40
CA GLY A 166 5.47 -7.07 -12.82
C GLY A 166 6.02 -8.39 -13.32
N ASN A 167 7.34 -8.56 -13.38
CA ASN A 167 7.97 -9.85 -13.70
C ASN A 167 8.04 -10.73 -12.44
N ILE A 168 6.87 -11.04 -11.87
CA ILE A 168 6.74 -11.68 -10.56
C ILE A 168 7.19 -13.15 -10.58
N ASN A 169 6.90 -13.87 -11.64
CA ASN A 169 7.24 -15.28 -11.84
C ASN A 169 7.06 -15.67 -13.32
N GLU A 170 7.38 -16.91 -13.68
CA GLU A 170 7.23 -17.42 -15.04
C GLU A 170 5.77 -17.51 -15.52
N LYS A 171 4.81 -17.62 -14.57
CA LYS A 171 3.38 -17.68 -14.88
C LYS A 171 2.83 -16.32 -15.31
N GLY A 172 3.42 -15.21 -14.84
CA GLY A 172 2.99 -13.84 -15.12
C GLY A 172 1.72 -13.41 -14.37
N TYR A 173 1.38 -14.11 -13.29
CA TYR A 173 0.30 -13.75 -12.36
C TYR A 173 0.57 -14.33 -10.97
N MET A 174 -0.03 -13.77 -9.92
CA MET A 174 -0.02 -14.34 -8.57
C MET A 174 -1.15 -15.37 -8.42
N GLU A 175 -0.92 -16.38 -7.60
CA GLU A 175 -1.98 -17.39 -7.32
C GLU A 175 -3.18 -16.72 -6.63
N PHE A 176 -2.94 -15.68 -5.83
CA PHE A 176 -4.00 -14.86 -5.23
C PHE A 176 -4.96 -14.25 -6.26
N CYS A 177 -4.50 -13.91 -7.47
CA CYS A 177 -5.35 -13.34 -8.53
C CYS A 177 -6.53 -14.23 -8.89
N ARG A 178 -6.47 -15.54 -8.63
CA ARG A 178 -7.62 -16.46 -8.83
C ARG A 178 -8.81 -16.17 -7.93
N TYR A 179 -8.59 -15.43 -6.86
CA TYR A 179 -9.58 -15.18 -5.81
C TYR A 179 -9.97 -13.71 -5.68
N CYS A 180 -9.42 -12.85 -6.51
CA CYS A 180 -9.54 -11.41 -6.40
C CYS A 180 -10.15 -10.81 -7.68
N ALA A 181 -11.10 -9.88 -7.52
CA ALA A 181 -11.69 -9.14 -8.64
C ALA A 181 -10.75 -8.06 -9.22
N GLY A 182 -9.59 -7.83 -8.60
CA GLY A 182 -8.66 -6.78 -9.00
C GLY A 182 -9.13 -5.37 -8.64
N SER A 183 -8.29 -4.40 -8.99
CA SER A 183 -8.56 -2.96 -8.82
C SER A 183 -8.67 -2.24 -10.17
N GLY A 184 -8.68 -2.98 -11.27
CA GLY A 184 -8.78 -2.44 -12.63
C GLY A 184 -10.11 -1.75 -12.91
N ALA A 185 -10.21 -1.12 -14.07
CA ALA A 185 -11.42 -0.43 -14.52
C ALA A 185 -12.59 -1.38 -14.76
N ASP A 186 -12.31 -2.66 -15.00
CA ASP A 186 -13.28 -3.74 -15.15
C ASP A 186 -13.97 -4.13 -13.83
N ASN A 187 -13.33 -3.88 -12.69
CA ASN A 187 -13.98 -4.03 -11.38
C ASN A 187 -14.77 -2.77 -11.01
N THR A 188 -16.06 -2.79 -11.31
CA THR A 188 -17.01 -1.70 -10.99
C THR A 188 -17.64 -1.82 -9.60
N ARG A 189 -17.30 -2.86 -8.83
CA ARG A 189 -17.86 -3.07 -7.50
C ARG A 189 -17.24 -2.10 -6.51
N VAL A 190 -18.10 -1.38 -5.81
CA VAL A 190 -17.73 -0.41 -4.79
C VAL A 190 -18.41 -0.77 -3.48
N ILE A 191 -17.67 -0.71 -2.40
CA ILE A 191 -18.19 -0.81 -1.04
C ILE A 191 -18.09 0.54 -0.34
N GLN A 192 -19.02 0.79 0.57
CA GLN A 192 -18.98 2.01 1.35
C GLN A 192 -17.76 2.00 2.27
N ALA A 193 -16.97 3.06 2.22
CA ALA A 193 -15.82 3.21 3.11
C ALA A 193 -16.29 3.37 4.56
N GLY A 194 -15.63 2.66 5.48
CA GLY A 194 -15.88 2.79 6.93
C GLY A 194 -17.06 1.99 7.48
N THR A 195 -17.56 0.99 6.72
CA THR A 195 -18.56 0.01 7.21
C THR A 195 -17.89 -1.21 7.81
#